data_e459635faae86aa816d5828b7b92ad41
#
_entry.id   e459635faae86aa816d5828b7b92ad41
#
_cell.length_a   1.000
_cell.length_b   1.000
_cell.length_c   1.000
_cell.angle_alpha   90.00
_cell.angle_beta   90.00
_cell.angle_gamma   90.00
#
_symmetry.space_group_name_H-M   'P 1'
#
loop_
_entity.id
_entity.type
_entity.pdbx_description
1 polymer ?
#
loop_
_entity_poly.entity_id
_entity_poly.type
_entity_poly.pdbx_seq_one_letter_code
_entity_poly.pdbx_strand_id
1 'polypeptide(L)'
;MKRKVLILSGAHICHNPRVVKEADALSEAGTEVEVLGMNFLPHLIEEDRELVRGKKWKYTAVPGPLDPAMGRKSFRYRLKRKLANLLAEKTGIQTTAQLGGWRKDLLREALARKPDLAIAHSATTLWVARELMKRETKVAVDFEDWFSKEHVAIAWHPDRVVARLEREVLTGASYATCTSEAMAEAIGKVYGRRPEVIYNAFPLAEAPEPAAEPGPEGPKMLWISQALGPGRGLELLAEALGHCEPKFTVTLVGNPQGNYAKKLYSRFPSAWRKKVKIQKQLKNSEVLKIIANHHVGLALEQNNTDNHDLTVSNKLLQYLLCGLAVAATDTAGQKEIAIQAGDAIQVCGTEDPAGLAKILYGWAANPASLQKARALARKLALEKYCWEIEAKKMPALSPPKSS
;
A
#
# COMPACT_ATOMS: atom_id res chain seq x y z
N MET A 1 17.35 27.35 13.20
CA MET A 1 16.37 27.28 12.07
C MET A 1 15.68 25.93 12.15
N LYS A 2 14.38 25.82 11.79
CA LYS A 2 13.70 24.54 11.72
C LYS A 2 14.30 23.73 10.57
N ARG A 3 14.46 22.42 10.75
CA ARG A 3 14.91 21.50 9.71
C ARG A 3 13.86 21.44 8.60
N LYS A 4 14.29 21.55 7.35
CA LYS A 4 13.41 21.47 6.16
C LYS A 4 13.43 20.08 5.58
N VAL A 5 12.27 19.39 5.60
CA VAL A 5 12.09 18.06 5.01
C VAL A 5 11.19 18.16 3.79
N LEU A 6 11.66 17.61 2.67
CA LEU A 6 10.90 17.47 1.43
C LEU A 6 10.54 16.01 1.20
N ILE A 7 9.25 15.69 1.23
CA ILE A 7 8.78 14.34 0.90
C ILE A 7 8.42 14.30 -0.60
N LEU A 8 8.99 13.35 -1.31
CA LEU A 8 8.80 13.14 -2.75
C LEU A 8 7.81 11.97 -2.95
N SER A 9 6.52 12.27 -3.08
CA SER A 9 5.48 11.24 -3.28
C SER A 9 5.52 10.64 -4.70
N GLY A 10 5.74 11.49 -5.72
CA GLY A 10 5.72 11.04 -7.12
C GLY A 10 4.34 10.61 -7.65
N ALA A 11 3.28 10.77 -6.87
CA ALA A 11 1.89 10.42 -7.19
C ALA A 11 0.92 11.44 -6.61
N HIS A 12 -0.40 11.25 -6.83
CA HIS A 12 -1.45 11.96 -6.10
C HIS A 12 -1.38 11.64 -4.61
N ILE A 13 -1.47 12.68 -3.76
CA ILE A 13 -1.33 12.51 -2.32
C ILE A 13 -2.54 11.76 -1.70
N CYS A 14 -3.72 11.90 -2.27
CA CYS A 14 -4.91 11.16 -1.83
C CYS A 14 -4.80 9.64 -2.01
N HIS A 15 -3.89 9.17 -2.85
CA HIS A 15 -3.60 7.75 -3.06
C HIS A 15 -2.38 7.25 -2.28
N ASN A 16 -1.72 8.13 -1.52
CA ASN A 16 -0.57 7.76 -0.70
C ASN A 16 -0.76 8.12 0.77
N PRO A 17 -1.54 7.33 1.53
CA PRO A 17 -1.79 7.60 2.95
C PRO A 17 -0.53 7.52 3.81
N ARG A 18 0.51 6.80 3.38
CA ARG A 18 1.77 6.70 4.10
C ARG A 18 2.51 8.04 4.11
N VAL A 19 2.62 8.68 2.95
CA VAL A 19 3.20 10.03 2.83
C VAL A 19 2.43 11.05 3.68
N VAL A 20 1.10 10.97 3.69
CA VAL A 20 0.25 11.85 4.51
C VAL A 20 0.58 11.71 5.99
N LYS A 21 0.60 10.47 6.49
CA LYS A 21 0.89 10.16 7.90
C LYS A 21 2.31 10.57 8.30
N GLU A 22 3.29 10.34 7.43
CA GLU A 22 4.67 10.76 7.65
C GLU A 22 4.78 12.28 7.71
N ALA A 23 4.15 13.01 6.79
CA ALA A 23 4.13 14.47 6.77
C ALA A 23 3.45 15.05 8.02
N ASP A 24 2.34 14.46 8.46
CA ASP A 24 1.65 14.83 9.70
C ASP A 24 2.58 14.66 10.90
N ALA A 25 3.17 13.47 11.09
CA ALA A 25 4.04 13.19 12.23
C ALA A 25 5.28 14.09 12.28
N LEU A 26 5.94 14.32 11.14
CA LEU A 26 7.10 15.22 11.06
C LEU A 26 6.74 16.68 11.35
N SER A 27 5.61 17.15 10.85
CA SER A 27 5.17 18.53 11.09
C SER A 27 4.70 18.75 12.53
N GLU A 28 4.07 17.77 13.16
CA GLU A 28 3.70 17.78 14.57
C GLU A 28 4.92 17.81 15.48
N ALA A 29 6.00 17.13 15.09
CA ALA A 29 7.29 17.18 15.78
C ALA A 29 8.07 18.50 15.54
N GLY A 30 7.46 19.48 14.86
CA GLY A 30 8.03 20.82 14.67
C GLY A 30 8.95 20.99 13.47
N THR A 31 9.05 20.00 12.59
CA THR A 31 9.81 20.07 11.32
C THR A 31 9.04 20.91 10.30
N GLU A 32 9.74 21.70 9.48
CA GLU A 32 9.15 22.36 8.31
C GLU A 32 9.04 21.31 7.18
N VAL A 33 7.81 20.88 6.88
CA VAL A 33 7.56 19.82 5.90
C VAL A 33 6.89 20.38 4.66
N GLU A 34 7.39 19.98 3.50
CA GLU A 34 6.71 20.14 2.22
C GLU A 34 6.63 18.78 1.50
N VAL A 35 5.46 18.49 0.93
CA VAL A 35 5.23 17.28 0.09
C VAL A 35 5.18 17.72 -1.36
N LEU A 36 6.00 17.09 -2.19
CA LEU A 36 6.02 17.28 -3.63
C LEU A 36 5.39 16.07 -4.32
N GLY A 37 4.15 16.25 -4.76
CA GLY A 37 3.36 15.25 -5.46
C GLY A 37 3.37 15.44 -6.98
N MET A 38 2.50 14.68 -7.67
CA MET A 38 2.35 14.76 -9.12
C MET A 38 0.91 14.55 -9.55
N ASN A 39 0.39 15.45 -10.37
CA ASN A 39 -0.95 15.40 -10.93
C ASN A 39 -0.99 14.50 -12.17
N PHE A 40 -1.27 13.21 -11.99
CA PHE A 40 -1.47 12.29 -13.12
C PHE A 40 -2.88 12.30 -13.66
N LEU A 41 -3.89 12.37 -12.78
CA LEU A 41 -5.31 12.22 -13.08
C LEU A 41 -6.06 13.49 -12.67
N PRO A 42 -6.62 14.25 -13.63
CA PRO A 42 -7.28 15.53 -13.32
C PRO A 42 -8.42 15.44 -12.29
N HIS A 43 -9.16 14.32 -12.26
CA HIS A 43 -10.29 14.13 -11.35
C HIS A 43 -9.86 13.95 -9.87
N LEU A 44 -8.59 13.62 -9.61
CA LEU A 44 -8.05 13.47 -8.25
C LEU A 44 -7.49 14.77 -7.67
N ILE A 45 -7.34 15.82 -8.48
CA ILE A 45 -6.75 17.09 -8.02
C ILE A 45 -7.59 17.73 -6.91
N GLU A 46 -8.91 17.63 -6.99
CA GLU A 46 -9.78 18.17 -5.95
C GLU A 46 -9.72 17.33 -4.68
N GLU A 47 -9.63 16.01 -4.79
CA GLU A 47 -9.42 15.13 -3.62
C GLU A 47 -8.09 15.44 -2.92
N ASP A 48 -7.01 15.69 -3.68
CA ASP A 48 -5.73 16.14 -3.13
C ASP A 48 -5.88 17.46 -2.37
N ARG A 49 -6.60 18.45 -2.94
CA ARG A 49 -6.84 19.75 -2.30
C ARG A 49 -7.65 19.64 -1.02
N GLU A 50 -8.71 18.82 -1.03
CA GLU A 50 -9.53 18.56 0.15
C GLU A 50 -8.71 17.92 1.27
N LEU A 51 -7.90 16.91 0.93
CA LEU A 51 -7.06 16.19 1.88
C LEU A 51 -6.05 17.09 2.59
N VAL A 52 -5.43 18.03 1.87
CA VAL A 52 -4.37 18.88 2.43
C VAL A 52 -4.92 20.12 3.13
N ARG A 53 -6.22 20.37 3.06
CA ARG A 53 -6.85 21.50 3.73
C ARG A 53 -6.66 21.43 5.24
N GLY A 54 -6.08 22.47 5.82
CA GLY A 54 -5.82 22.56 7.27
C GLY A 54 -4.61 21.77 7.78
N LYS A 55 -3.86 21.11 6.90
CA LYS A 55 -2.60 20.45 7.29
C LYS A 55 -1.53 21.47 7.67
N LYS A 56 -0.63 21.09 8.59
CA LYS A 56 0.48 21.94 9.05
C LYS A 56 1.67 21.96 8.11
N TRP A 57 1.64 21.12 7.07
CA TRP A 57 2.67 21.02 6.03
C TRP A 57 2.16 21.54 4.69
N LYS A 58 3.09 21.88 3.80
CA LYS A 58 2.77 22.37 2.45
C LYS A 58 2.68 21.24 1.44
N TYR A 59 1.76 21.35 0.49
CA TYR A 59 1.66 20.46 -0.66
C TYR A 59 1.83 21.23 -1.95
N THR A 60 2.68 20.69 -2.83
CA THR A 60 2.84 21.19 -4.19
C THR A 60 2.81 19.99 -5.15
N ALA A 61 2.03 20.09 -6.22
CA ALA A 61 2.01 19.07 -7.25
C ALA A 61 2.67 19.56 -8.53
N VAL A 62 3.53 18.73 -9.10
CA VAL A 62 4.07 18.94 -10.45
C VAL A 62 3.06 18.44 -11.47
N PRO A 63 2.80 19.19 -12.57
CA PRO A 63 1.94 18.73 -13.62
C PRO A 63 2.40 17.39 -14.21
N GLY A 64 1.50 16.41 -14.25
CA GLY A 64 1.75 15.09 -14.81
C GLY A 64 1.41 15.01 -16.31
N PRO A 65 1.59 13.85 -16.95
CA PRO A 65 1.46 13.70 -18.40
C PRO A 65 0.05 13.93 -18.96
N LEU A 66 -0.98 13.91 -18.12
CA LEU A 66 -2.38 14.18 -18.51
C LEU A 66 -2.84 15.57 -18.06
N ASP A 67 -2.01 16.34 -17.37
CA ASP A 67 -2.36 17.68 -16.94
C ASP A 67 -2.34 18.64 -18.14
N PRO A 68 -3.43 19.39 -18.38
CA PRO A 68 -3.51 20.38 -19.46
C PRO A 68 -2.40 21.43 -19.43
N ALA A 69 -1.90 21.79 -18.24
CA ALA A 69 -0.80 22.74 -18.03
C ALA A 69 0.53 22.29 -18.70
N MET A 70 0.68 20.99 -18.98
CA MET A 70 1.87 20.44 -19.64
C MET A 70 1.92 20.78 -21.15
N GLY A 71 0.81 21.03 -21.82
CA GLY A 71 0.74 21.36 -23.23
C GLY A 71 1.60 20.44 -24.14
N ARG A 72 2.37 21.03 -25.07
CA ARG A 72 3.27 20.27 -25.99
C ARG A 72 4.35 19.46 -25.26
N LYS A 73 4.72 19.82 -24.03
CA LYS A 73 5.71 19.12 -23.23
C LYS A 73 5.23 17.72 -22.84
N SER A 74 3.92 17.57 -22.53
CA SER A 74 3.31 16.28 -22.27
C SER A 74 3.48 15.31 -23.44
N PHE A 75 3.21 15.76 -24.68
CA PHE A 75 3.38 14.93 -25.87
C PHE A 75 4.85 14.47 -26.03
N ARG A 76 5.83 15.37 -25.88
CA ARG A 76 7.25 15.03 -25.98
C ARG A 76 7.66 14.00 -24.92
N TYR A 77 7.17 14.13 -23.71
CA TYR A 77 7.49 13.19 -22.62
C TYR A 77 6.87 11.82 -22.86
N ARG A 78 5.60 11.76 -23.29
CA ARG A 78 4.93 10.50 -23.63
C ARG A 78 5.60 9.81 -24.82
N LEU A 79 5.95 10.58 -25.87
CA LEU A 79 6.64 10.03 -27.05
C LEU A 79 7.99 9.43 -26.66
N LYS A 80 8.81 10.16 -25.89
CA LYS A 80 10.11 9.65 -25.42
C LYS A 80 9.96 8.38 -24.57
N ARG A 81 8.97 8.33 -23.69
CA ARG A 81 8.69 7.14 -22.89
C ARG A 81 8.25 5.97 -23.77
N LYS A 82 7.37 6.21 -24.74
CA LYS A 82 6.92 5.19 -25.70
C LYS A 82 8.09 4.62 -26.51
N LEU A 83 8.96 5.46 -27.01
CA LEU A 83 10.17 5.02 -27.74
C LEU A 83 11.12 4.22 -26.85
N ALA A 84 11.32 4.65 -25.59
CA ALA A 84 12.14 3.90 -24.63
C ALA A 84 11.55 2.53 -24.29
N ASN A 85 10.22 2.44 -24.16
CA ASN A 85 9.52 1.15 -23.94
C ASN A 85 9.66 0.23 -25.16
N LEU A 86 9.47 0.75 -26.38
CA LEU A 86 9.66 -0.01 -27.61
C LEU A 86 11.11 -0.51 -27.78
N LEU A 87 12.08 0.32 -27.40
CA LEU A 87 13.48 -0.09 -27.39
C LEU A 87 13.70 -1.25 -26.41
N ALA A 88 13.20 -1.10 -25.18
CA ALA A 88 13.31 -2.15 -24.17
C ALA A 88 12.63 -3.47 -24.59
N GLU A 89 11.45 -3.38 -25.21
CA GLU A 89 10.72 -4.54 -25.71
C GLU A 89 11.48 -5.28 -26.82
N LYS A 90 12.10 -4.55 -27.75
CA LYS A 90 12.80 -5.14 -28.88
C LYS A 90 14.24 -5.60 -28.57
N THR A 91 14.92 -4.92 -27.66
CA THR A 91 16.37 -5.12 -27.44
C THR A 91 16.73 -5.53 -26.01
N GLY A 92 15.79 -5.46 -25.07
CA GLY A 92 16.04 -5.64 -23.63
C GLY A 92 16.78 -4.46 -22.98
N ILE A 93 17.08 -3.36 -23.72
CA ILE A 93 17.81 -2.19 -23.20
C ILE A 93 16.85 -1.30 -22.45
N GLN A 94 16.98 -1.26 -21.13
CA GLN A 94 16.17 -0.41 -20.24
C GLN A 94 16.91 0.90 -19.91
N THR A 95 16.16 1.99 -19.88
CA THR A 95 16.70 3.34 -19.60
C THR A 95 15.83 4.12 -18.64
N THR A 96 16.37 5.13 -17.97
CA THR A 96 15.61 6.03 -17.09
C THR A 96 14.53 6.84 -17.83
N ALA A 97 14.53 6.88 -19.17
CA ALA A 97 13.48 7.53 -19.95
C ALA A 97 12.11 6.87 -19.76
N GLN A 98 12.09 5.58 -19.41
CA GLN A 98 10.88 4.79 -19.12
C GLN A 98 10.17 5.27 -17.84
N LEU A 99 10.89 5.86 -16.88
CA LEU A 99 10.31 6.49 -15.67
C LEU A 99 9.56 7.80 -15.97
N GLY A 100 9.56 8.25 -17.22
CA GLY A 100 8.89 9.47 -17.66
C GLY A 100 9.74 10.73 -17.55
N GLY A 101 9.40 11.70 -18.42
CA GLY A 101 10.14 12.98 -18.52
C GLY A 101 9.88 13.92 -17.34
N TRP A 102 8.73 13.81 -16.69
CA TRP A 102 8.29 14.61 -15.55
C TRP A 102 9.19 14.51 -14.31
N ARG A 103 10.00 13.45 -14.19
CA ARG A 103 11.00 13.33 -13.13
C ARG A 103 12.02 14.51 -13.12
N LYS A 104 12.25 15.12 -14.30
CA LYS A 104 13.11 16.31 -14.42
C LYS A 104 12.44 17.55 -13.83
N ASP A 105 11.12 17.64 -13.94
CA ASP A 105 10.35 18.73 -13.34
C ASP A 105 10.30 18.57 -11.82
N LEU A 106 10.11 17.34 -11.32
CA LEU A 106 10.25 17.03 -9.89
C LEU A 106 11.64 17.43 -9.35
N LEU A 107 12.71 17.08 -10.07
CA LEU A 107 14.07 17.45 -9.66
C LEU A 107 14.26 18.97 -9.61
N ARG A 108 13.78 19.70 -10.61
CA ARG A 108 13.86 21.16 -10.64
C ARG A 108 13.15 21.78 -9.42
N GLU A 109 11.93 21.31 -9.13
CA GLU A 109 11.16 21.78 -8.00
C GLU A 109 11.81 21.40 -6.65
N ALA A 110 12.38 20.20 -6.54
CA ALA A 110 13.10 19.75 -5.35
C ALA A 110 14.34 20.61 -5.09
N LEU A 111 15.14 20.89 -6.12
CA LEU A 111 16.33 21.74 -6.02
C LEU A 111 16.00 23.19 -5.61
N ALA A 112 14.91 23.75 -6.14
CA ALA A 112 14.48 25.11 -5.79
C ALA A 112 14.14 25.27 -4.30
N ARG A 113 13.73 24.19 -3.63
CA ARG A 113 13.34 24.16 -2.19
C ARG A 113 14.52 24.06 -1.24
N LYS A 114 15.69 23.62 -1.73
CA LYS A 114 16.91 23.43 -0.92
C LYS A 114 16.64 22.71 0.40
N PRO A 115 16.10 21.48 0.39
CA PRO A 115 15.76 20.76 1.62
C PRO A 115 17.03 20.31 2.36
N ASP A 116 16.97 20.25 3.70
CA ASP A 116 17.99 19.62 4.53
C ASP A 116 17.94 18.08 4.40
N LEU A 117 16.78 17.55 4.08
CA LEU A 117 16.52 16.13 3.83
C LEU A 117 15.40 15.95 2.79
N ALA A 118 15.62 15.10 1.80
CA ALA A 118 14.57 14.66 0.87
C ALA A 118 14.26 13.17 1.08
N ILE A 119 12.98 12.80 1.18
CA ILE A 119 12.52 11.41 1.39
C ILE A 119 11.80 10.93 0.13
N ALA A 120 12.27 9.84 -0.47
CA ALA A 120 11.72 9.28 -1.72
C ALA A 120 10.76 8.12 -1.45
N HIS A 121 9.56 8.14 -2.07
CA HIS A 121 8.47 7.19 -1.85
C HIS A 121 8.00 6.44 -3.12
N SER A 122 8.76 6.47 -4.23
CA SER A 122 8.36 5.77 -5.45
C SER A 122 9.53 5.55 -6.39
N ALA A 123 9.40 4.64 -7.35
CA ALA A 123 10.43 4.37 -8.35
C ALA A 123 10.89 5.64 -9.11
N THR A 124 9.97 6.56 -9.44
CA THR A 124 10.30 7.83 -10.11
C THR A 124 11.11 8.75 -9.20
N THR A 125 10.77 8.80 -7.92
CA THR A 125 11.44 9.67 -6.94
C THR A 125 12.80 9.13 -6.50
N LEU A 126 13.08 7.84 -6.66
CA LEU A 126 14.45 7.30 -6.51
C LEU A 126 15.42 7.97 -7.48
N TRP A 127 15.01 8.20 -8.74
CA TRP A 127 15.84 8.92 -9.67
C TRP A 127 16.12 10.36 -9.21
N VAL A 128 15.11 11.04 -8.67
CA VAL A 128 15.25 12.40 -8.12
C VAL A 128 16.18 12.39 -6.91
N ALA A 129 16.00 11.46 -5.98
CA ALA A 129 16.85 11.29 -4.79
C ALA A 129 18.32 11.10 -5.19
N ARG A 130 18.61 10.21 -6.15
CA ARG A 130 19.97 10.02 -6.67
C ARG A 130 20.57 11.32 -7.23
N GLU A 131 19.80 12.10 -7.99
CA GLU A 131 20.29 13.37 -8.54
C GLU A 131 20.49 14.46 -7.46
N LEU A 132 19.72 14.41 -6.37
CA LEU A 132 19.90 15.24 -5.18
C LEU A 132 21.17 14.85 -4.41
N MET A 133 21.42 13.54 -4.22
CA MET A 133 22.64 13.03 -3.58
C MET A 133 23.90 13.49 -4.30
N LYS A 134 23.92 13.49 -5.65
CA LYS A 134 25.04 14.03 -6.44
C LYS A 134 25.32 15.51 -6.20
N ARG A 135 24.41 16.22 -5.53
CA ARG A 135 24.50 17.65 -5.18
C ARG A 135 24.56 17.83 -3.66
N GLU A 136 25.02 16.79 -2.96
CA GLU A 136 25.24 16.78 -1.51
C GLU A 136 24.00 17.00 -0.65
N THR A 137 22.79 16.92 -1.24
CA THR A 137 21.54 16.92 -0.46
C THR A 137 21.39 15.58 0.26
N LYS A 138 21.14 15.59 1.57
CA LYS A 138 20.82 14.38 2.32
C LYS A 138 19.51 13.79 1.81
N VAL A 139 19.48 12.48 1.60
CA VAL A 139 18.28 11.78 1.18
C VAL A 139 17.98 10.62 2.11
N ALA A 140 16.71 10.23 2.13
CA ALA A 140 16.20 8.98 2.69
C ALA A 140 15.31 8.30 1.66
N VAL A 141 15.03 7.03 1.85
CA VAL A 141 14.11 6.27 1.02
C VAL A 141 13.14 5.47 1.89
N ASP A 142 11.88 5.51 1.54
CA ASP A 142 10.85 4.63 2.08
C ASP A 142 10.42 3.64 1.01
N PHE A 143 10.69 2.36 1.26
CA PHE A 143 10.21 1.26 0.44
C PHE A 143 8.79 0.89 0.88
N GLU A 144 7.80 1.69 0.46
CA GLU A 144 6.39 1.34 0.61
C GLU A 144 6.08 0.01 -0.08
N ASP A 145 6.72 -0.17 -1.23
CA ASP A 145 6.77 -1.36 -2.07
C ASP A 145 8.21 -1.62 -2.50
N TRP A 146 8.53 -2.85 -2.83
CA TRP A 146 9.79 -3.17 -3.51
C TRP A 146 9.62 -2.89 -4.99
N PHE A 147 9.86 -1.64 -5.39
CA PHE A 147 9.48 -1.08 -6.68
C PHE A 147 9.97 -1.88 -7.90
N SER A 148 11.19 -2.47 -7.84
CA SER A 148 11.72 -3.31 -8.92
C SER A 148 11.12 -4.73 -8.95
N LYS A 149 10.32 -5.10 -7.92
CA LYS A 149 9.72 -6.41 -7.73
C LYS A 149 8.19 -6.37 -7.66
N GLU A 150 7.60 -5.22 -7.97
CA GLU A 150 6.16 -4.97 -7.87
C GLU A 150 5.36 -5.64 -8.99
N HIS A 151 5.97 -5.81 -10.15
CA HIS A 151 5.29 -6.32 -11.32
C HIS A 151 5.76 -7.71 -11.72
N VAL A 152 4.86 -8.50 -12.29
CA VAL A 152 5.24 -9.68 -13.06
C VAL A 152 6.12 -9.21 -14.22
N ALA A 153 7.21 -9.94 -14.50
CA ALA A 153 8.20 -9.54 -15.48
C ALA A 153 7.58 -9.20 -16.84
N ILE A 154 7.64 -7.93 -17.21
CA ILE A 154 7.15 -7.38 -18.47
C ILE A 154 8.35 -6.77 -19.19
N ALA A 155 8.62 -7.18 -20.43
CA ALA A 155 9.81 -6.82 -21.18
C ALA A 155 10.09 -5.30 -21.26
N TRP A 156 9.05 -4.47 -21.34
CA TRP A 156 9.17 -3.02 -21.38
C TRP A 156 9.17 -2.32 -20.01
N HIS A 157 8.96 -3.06 -18.90
CA HIS A 157 9.01 -2.46 -17.57
C HIS A 157 10.48 -2.24 -17.14
N PRO A 158 10.84 -1.09 -16.55
CA PRO A 158 12.23 -0.72 -16.28
C PRO A 158 12.81 -1.34 -14.99
N ASP A 159 12.49 -2.59 -14.67
CA ASP A 159 12.85 -3.24 -13.40
C ASP A 159 14.36 -3.19 -13.11
N ARG A 160 15.21 -3.43 -14.14
CA ARG A 160 16.67 -3.37 -13.97
C ARG A 160 17.17 -1.95 -13.67
N VAL A 161 16.52 -0.94 -14.27
CA VAL A 161 16.84 0.47 -14.00
C VAL A 161 16.40 0.84 -12.59
N VAL A 162 15.20 0.40 -12.18
CA VAL A 162 14.67 0.64 -10.84
C VAL A 162 15.55 -0.05 -9.80
N ALA A 163 15.87 -1.33 -9.97
CA ALA A 163 16.75 -2.08 -9.06
C ALA A 163 18.14 -1.42 -8.88
N ARG A 164 18.71 -0.87 -9.97
CA ARG A 164 19.95 -0.09 -9.87
C ARG A 164 19.74 1.17 -9.05
N LEU A 165 18.65 1.91 -9.26
CA LEU A 165 18.36 3.13 -8.50
C LEU A 165 18.10 2.81 -7.02
N GLU A 166 17.39 1.73 -6.72
CA GLU A 166 17.18 1.24 -5.35
C GLU A 166 18.52 1.00 -4.66
N ARG A 167 19.44 0.28 -5.30
CA ARG A 167 20.80 0.04 -4.77
C ARG A 167 21.56 1.32 -4.55
N GLU A 168 21.63 2.21 -5.56
CA GLU A 168 22.39 3.47 -5.50
C GLU A 168 21.85 4.38 -4.38
N VAL A 169 20.51 4.53 -4.28
CA VAL A 169 19.88 5.39 -3.28
C VAL A 169 19.99 4.77 -1.90
N LEU A 170 19.70 3.49 -1.74
CA LEU A 170 19.78 2.80 -0.45
C LEU A 170 21.19 2.88 0.15
N THR A 171 22.24 2.69 -0.68
CA THR A 171 23.63 2.74 -0.21
C THR A 171 24.01 4.12 0.32
N GLY A 172 23.58 5.19 -0.35
CA GLY A 172 23.96 6.57 0.01
C GLY A 172 22.93 7.31 0.87
N ALA A 173 21.76 6.72 1.15
CA ALA A 173 20.74 7.36 1.95
C ALA A 173 21.16 7.53 3.42
N SER A 174 20.72 8.60 4.06
CA SER A 174 20.90 8.82 5.51
C SER A 174 20.25 7.71 6.32
N TYR A 175 19.05 7.32 5.90
CA TYR A 175 18.32 6.15 6.41
C TYR A 175 17.41 5.56 5.32
N ALA A 176 16.93 4.35 5.55
CA ALA A 176 15.94 3.69 4.71
C ALA A 176 14.91 2.98 5.57
N THR A 177 13.64 3.04 5.15
CA THR A 177 12.52 2.37 5.80
C THR A 177 11.77 1.48 4.83
N CYS A 178 11.04 0.49 5.34
CA CYS A 178 10.14 -0.37 4.57
C CYS A 178 8.94 -0.82 5.40
N THR A 179 8.03 -1.59 4.81
CA THR A 179 6.71 -1.89 5.39
C THR A 179 6.59 -3.26 6.03
N SER A 180 7.66 -4.08 6.04
CA SER A 180 7.64 -5.42 6.67
C SER A 180 9.04 -5.93 7.00
N GLU A 181 9.15 -6.85 7.97
CA GLU A 181 10.39 -7.55 8.31
C GLU A 181 10.85 -8.43 7.13
N ALA A 182 9.92 -9.14 6.49
CA ALA A 182 10.22 -9.97 5.33
C ALA A 182 10.84 -9.16 4.18
N MET A 183 10.30 -7.97 3.89
CA MET A 183 10.85 -7.05 2.89
C MET A 183 12.21 -6.51 3.32
N ALA A 184 12.37 -6.11 4.59
CA ALA A 184 13.64 -5.60 5.11
C ALA A 184 14.77 -6.61 4.95
N GLU A 185 14.51 -7.88 5.30
CA GLU A 185 15.49 -8.96 5.14
C GLU A 185 15.84 -9.23 3.69
N ALA A 186 14.83 -9.29 2.81
CA ALA A 186 15.04 -9.55 1.40
C ALA A 186 15.84 -8.41 0.71
N ILE A 187 15.51 -7.16 0.98
CA ILE A 187 16.24 -5.98 0.51
C ILE A 187 17.68 -6.01 1.06
N GLY A 188 17.85 -6.32 2.34
CA GLY A 188 19.16 -6.43 2.97
C GLY A 188 20.05 -7.49 2.31
N LYS A 189 19.50 -8.66 2.00
CA LYS A 189 20.20 -9.74 1.27
C LYS A 189 20.63 -9.32 -0.14
N VAL A 190 19.77 -8.59 -0.87
CA VAL A 190 20.03 -8.21 -2.27
C VAL A 190 20.94 -7.00 -2.39
N TYR A 191 20.80 -6.00 -1.52
CA TYR A 191 21.50 -4.72 -1.63
C TYR A 191 22.58 -4.49 -0.58
N GLY A 192 22.69 -5.35 0.44
CA GLY A 192 23.72 -5.26 1.47
C GLY A 192 23.40 -4.27 2.61
N ARG A 193 22.25 -3.60 2.58
CA ARG A 193 21.77 -2.70 3.65
C ARG A 193 20.30 -2.97 3.94
N ARG A 194 20.01 -3.33 5.19
CA ARG A 194 18.65 -3.62 5.65
C ARG A 194 17.94 -2.30 6.01
N PRO A 195 16.75 -2.01 5.45
CA PRO A 195 15.91 -0.89 5.89
C PRO A 195 15.35 -1.12 7.30
N GLU A 196 15.00 -0.04 8.00
CA GLU A 196 14.24 -0.10 9.25
C GLU A 196 12.75 -0.35 8.95
N VAL A 197 12.08 -1.17 9.78
CA VAL A 197 10.68 -1.52 9.55
C VAL A 197 9.76 -0.53 10.24
N ILE A 198 8.88 0.08 9.46
CA ILE A 198 7.78 0.91 9.92
C ILE A 198 6.52 0.42 9.19
N TYR A 199 5.67 -0.31 9.89
CA TYR A 199 4.43 -0.82 9.31
C TYR A 199 3.52 0.31 8.85
N ASN A 200 2.77 0.08 7.77
CA ASN A 200 1.83 1.07 7.26
C ASN A 200 0.51 1.09 8.09
N ALA A 201 0.66 1.11 9.41
CA ALA A 201 -0.45 1.17 10.36
C ALA A 201 -1.28 2.46 10.22
N PHE A 202 -2.45 2.48 10.82
CA PHE A 202 -3.40 3.59 10.75
C PHE A 202 -3.53 4.28 12.10
N PRO A 203 -3.86 5.61 12.13
CA PRO A 203 -4.05 6.35 13.35
C PRO A 203 -5.22 5.83 14.18
N LEU A 204 -5.07 5.79 15.51
CA LEU A 204 -6.14 5.40 16.43
C LEU A 204 -7.36 6.32 16.35
N ALA A 205 -7.14 7.60 16.05
CA ALA A 205 -8.20 8.57 15.86
C ALA A 205 -9.13 8.25 14.67
N GLU A 206 -8.66 7.46 13.72
CA GLU A 206 -9.47 6.99 12.58
C GLU A 206 -10.23 5.69 12.88
N ALA A 207 -9.96 5.05 14.02
CA ALA A 207 -10.50 3.76 14.38
C ALA A 207 -12.01 3.84 14.70
N PRO A 208 -12.89 3.28 13.85
CA PRO A 208 -14.32 3.26 14.15
C PRO A 208 -14.64 2.24 15.24
N GLU A 209 -15.87 2.35 15.79
CA GLU A 209 -16.41 1.30 16.66
C GLU A 209 -16.61 0.00 15.87
N PRO A 210 -16.18 -1.15 16.40
CA PRO A 210 -16.40 -2.43 15.76
C PRO A 210 -17.87 -2.79 15.60
N ALA A 211 -18.22 -3.58 14.59
CA ALA A 211 -19.57 -4.12 14.40
C ALA A 211 -20.09 -4.82 15.68
N ALA A 212 -21.39 -4.73 15.90
CA ALA A 212 -22.09 -5.55 16.89
C ALA A 212 -21.92 -7.05 16.58
N GLU A 213 -22.45 -7.92 17.47
CA GLU A 213 -22.46 -9.36 17.24
C GLU A 213 -23.21 -9.73 15.95
N PRO A 214 -22.83 -10.86 15.29
CA PRO A 214 -23.52 -11.34 14.11
C PRO A 214 -25.01 -11.60 14.37
N GLY A 215 -25.86 -11.11 13.46
CA GLY A 215 -27.30 -11.40 13.47
C GLY A 215 -27.63 -12.78 12.89
N PRO A 216 -28.94 -13.07 12.65
CA PRO A 216 -29.42 -14.38 12.18
C PRO A 216 -28.84 -14.88 10.86
N GLU A 217 -28.35 -13.95 10.01
CA GLU A 217 -27.69 -14.30 8.74
C GLU A 217 -26.24 -14.77 8.89
N GLY A 218 -25.73 -14.82 10.12
CA GLY A 218 -24.35 -15.15 10.43
C GLY A 218 -23.39 -13.99 10.27
N PRO A 219 -22.08 -14.23 10.41
CA PRO A 219 -21.07 -13.20 10.28
C PRO A 219 -21.01 -12.61 8.87
N LYS A 220 -20.65 -11.31 8.80
CA LYS A 220 -20.40 -10.58 7.55
C LYS A 220 -18.90 -10.60 7.27
N MET A 221 -18.51 -11.10 6.12
CA MET A 221 -17.12 -11.15 5.68
C MET A 221 -16.85 -10.11 4.62
N LEU A 222 -15.67 -9.49 4.65
CA LEU A 222 -15.29 -8.40 3.75
C LEU A 222 -13.96 -8.68 3.05
N TRP A 223 -13.98 -8.61 1.74
CA TRP A 223 -12.79 -8.40 0.94
C TRP A 223 -12.82 -6.99 0.32
N ILE A 224 -11.74 -6.22 0.43
CA ILE A 224 -11.65 -4.87 -0.12
C ILE A 224 -10.33 -4.66 -0.85
N SER A 225 -10.39 -4.00 -2.02
CA SER A 225 -9.23 -3.57 -2.80
C SER A 225 -9.61 -2.41 -3.72
N GLN A 226 -8.63 -1.68 -4.23
CA GLN A 226 -8.88 -0.67 -5.27
C GLN A 226 -9.42 -1.29 -6.56
N ALA A 227 -8.87 -2.43 -6.96
CA ALA A 227 -9.28 -3.12 -8.18
C ALA A 227 -9.81 -4.53 -7.84
N LEU A 228 -10.94 -4.87 -8.43
CA LEU A 228 -11.51 -6.21 -8.42
C LEU A 228 -11.11 -6.89 -9.73
N GLY A 229 -10.06 -7.71 -9.66
CA GLY A 229 -9.41 -8.32 -10.82
C GLY A 229 -8.71 -9.64 -10.49
N PRO A 230 -8.14 -10.33 -11.47
CA PRO A 230 -7.46 -11.60 -11.30
C PRO A 230 -6.23 -11.47 -10.41
N GLY A 231 -5.80 -12.60 -9.79
CA GLY A 231 -4.59 -12.67 -8.98
C GLY A 231 -4.68 -11.94 -7.64
N ARG A 232 -5.90 -11.74 -7.13
CA ARG A 232 -6.17 -11.08 -5.84
C ARG A 232 -6.90 -11.97 -4.83
N GLY A 233 -6.79 -13.32 -5.01
CA GLY A 233 -7.35 -14.33 -4.13
C GLY A 233 -8.87 -14.50 -4.22
N LEU A 234 -9.55 -13.86 -5.19
CA LEU A 234 -11.00 -14.00 -5.35
C LEU A 234 -11.39 -15.32 -5.99
N GLU A 235 -10.52 -15.90 -6.80
CA GLU A 235 -10.66 -17.25 -7.33
C GLU A 235 -10.59 -18.29 -6.21
N LEU A 236 -9.59 -18.15 -5.31
CA LEU A 236 -9.46 -18.97 -4.11
C LEU A 236 -10.73 -18.89 -3.24
N LEU A 237 -11.27 -17.68 -3.05
CA LEU A 237 -12.50 -17.49 -2.30
C LEU A 237 -13.69 -18.20 -2.97
N ALA A 238 -13.83 -18.07 -4.29
CA ALA A 238 -14.94 -18.70 -5.01
C ALA A 238 -14.91 -20.23 -4.89
N GLU A 239 -13.74 -20.84 -4.93
CA GLU A 239 -13.54 -22.27 -4.71
C GLU A 239 -13.81 -22.66 -3.26
N ALA A 240 -13.30 -21.91 -2.29
CA ALA A 240 -13.51 -22.13 -0.87
C ALA A 240 -15.01 -22.14 -0.49
N LEU A 241 -15.80 -21.24 -1.08
CA LEU A 241 -17.25 -21.22 -0.85
C LEU A 241 -17.96 -22.48 -1.36
N GLY A 242 -17.34 -23.23 -2.29
CA GLY A 242 -17.83 -24.54 -2.71
C GLY A 242 -17.69 -25.65 -1.66
N HIS A 243 -16.83 -25.45 -0.68
CA HIS A 243 -16.54 -26.40 0.39
C HIS A 243 -17.30 -26.13 1.69
N CYS A 244 -18.15 -25.12 1.76
CA CYS A 244 -18.89 -24.79 2.98
C CYS A 244 -20.33 -24.36 2.70
N GLU A 245 -21.18 -24.50 3.72
CA GLU A 245 -22.58 -24.07 3.68
C GLU A 245 -22.69 -22.54 3.80
N PRO A 246 -23.72 -21.91 3.21
CA PRO A 246 -23.90 -20.46 3.21
C PRO A 246 -24.42 -19.91 4.55
N LYS A 247 -23.67 -20.11 5.63
CA LYS A 247 -23.98 -19.64 7.00
C LYS A 247 -23.46 -18.23 7.30
N PHE A 248 -22.96 -17.51 6.31
CA PHE A 248 -22.44 -16.14 6.42
C PHE A 248 -22.67 -15.37 5.13
N THR A 249 -22.38 -14.08 5.13
CA THR A 249 -22.45 -13.23 3.93
C THR A 249 -21.07 -12.71 3.55
N VAL A 250 -20.85 -12.44 2.26
CA VAL A 250 -19.59 -11.92 1.74
C VAL A 250 -19.81 -10.62 0.97
N THR A 251 -19.08 -9.59 1.33
CA THR A 251 -19.04 -8.33 0.58
C THR A 251 -17.68 -8.18 -0.11
N LEU A 252 -17.69 -7.96 -1.42
CA LEU A 252 -16.51 -7.69 -2.23
C LEU A 252 -16.55 -6.22 -2.67
N VAL A 253 -15.55 -5.43 -2.27
CA VAL A 253 -15.48 -4.00 -2.60
C VAL A 253 -14.27 -3.73 -3.49
N GLY A 254 -14.51 -3.13 -4.66
CA GLY A 254 -13.45 -2.75 -5.59
C GLY A 254 -13.97 -2.40 -6.97
N ASN A 255 -13.15 -1.73 -7.78
CA ASN A 255 -13.51 -1.40 -9.17
C ASN A 255 -13.26 -2.60 -10.08
N PRO A 256 -14.31 -3.15 -10.73
CA PRO A 256 -14.15 -4.28 -11.62
C PRO A 256 -13.25 -3.97 -12.81
N GLN A 257 -12.28 -4.84 -13.08
CA GLN A 257 -11.46 -4.78 -14.28
C GLN A 257 -12.17 -5.47 -15.45
N GLY A 258 -12.58 -4.69 -16.44
CA GLY A 258 -13.28 -5.22 -17.60
C GLY A 258 -14.53 -6.01 -17.22
N ASN A 259 -14.63 -7.25 -17.68
CA ASN A 259 -15.77 -8.14 -17.39
C ASN A 259 -15.50 -9.10 -16.19
N TYR A 260 -14.45 -8.86 -15.40
CA TYR A 260 -14.02 -9.78 -14.34
C TYR A 260 -15.11 -10.04 -13.28
N ALA A 261 -15.83 -9.02 -12.84
CA ALA A 261 -16.90 -9.19 -11.85
C ALA A 261 -17.97 -10.19 -12.31
N LYS A 262 -18.35 -10.15 -13.60
CA LYS A 262 -19.32 -11.10 -14.19
C LYS A 262 -18.74 -12.51 -14.24
N LYS A 263 -17.48 -12.66 -14.63
CA LYS A 263 -16.78 -13.95 -14.65
C LYS A 263 -16.62 -14.53 -13.24
N LEU A 264 -16.24 -13.71 -12.27
CA LEU A 264 -16.13 -14.13 -10.88
C LEU A 264 -17.47 -14.57 -10.31
N TYR A 265 -18.54 -13.78 -10.57
CA TYR A 265 -19.89 -14.11 -10.08
C TYR A 265 -20.37 -15.46 -10.60
N SER A 266 -20.04 -15.83 -11.83
CA SER A 266 -20.41 -17.15 -12.39
C SER A 266 -19.66 -18.32 -11.74
N ARG A 267 -18.51 -18.09 -11.12
CA ARG A 267 -17.74 -19.11 -10.37
C ARG A 267 -18.35 -19.43 -9.00
N PHE A 268 -19.11 -18.51 -8.41
CA PHE A 268 -19.72 -18.78 -7.11
C PHE A 268 -20.78 -19.87 -7.23
N PRO A 269 -20.79 -20.86 -6.31
CA PRO A 269 -21.85 -21.87 -6.23
C PRO A 269 -23.24 -21.21 -6.15
N SER A 270 -24.24 -21.84 -6.73
CA SER A 270 -25.60 -21.28 -6.82
C SER A 270 -26.18 -20.85 -5.46
N ALA A 271 -25.93 -21.63 -4.41
CA ALA A 271 -26.35 -21.34 -3.03
C ALA A 271 -25.75 -20.05 -2.47
N TRP A 272 -24.56 -19.64 -2.96
CA TRP A 272 -23.84 -18.45 -2.50
C TRP A 272 -24.19 -17.18 -3.26
N ARG A 273 -24.76 -17.25 -4.45
CA ARG A 273 -25.01 -16.08 -5.31
C ARG A 273 -25.85 -14.99 -4.64
N LYS A 274 -26.81 -15.37 -3.76
CA LYS A 274 -27.60 -14.42 -2.97
C LYS A 274 -26.87 -13.91 -1.72
N LYS A 275 -25.80 -14.56 -1.29
CA LYS A 275 -25.00 -14.23 -0.10
C LYS A 275 -23.73 -13.44 -0.42
N VAL A 276 -23.35 -13.34 -1.70
CA VAL A 276 -22.18 -12.57 -2.17
C VAL A 276 -22.64 -11.28 -2.81
N LYS A 277 -22.17 -10.15 -2.30
CA LYS A 277 -22.45 -8.80 -2.81
C LYS A 277 -21.18 -8.17 -3.36
N ILE A 278 -21.23 -7.64 -4.59
CA ILE A 278 -20.13 -6.88 -5.21
C ILE A 278 -20.50 -5.40 -5.18
N GLN A 279 -19.60 -4.56 -4.67
CA GLN A 279 -19.76 -3.11 -4.57
C GLN A 279 -18.57 -2.41 -5.24
N LYS A 280 -18.81 -1.23 -5.79
CA LYS A 280 -17.74 -0.37 -6.30
C LYS A 280 -16.84 0.12 -5.15
N GLN A 281 -15.62 0.50 -5.48
CA GLN A 281 -14.70 1.15 -4.58
C GLN A 281 -15.33 2.40 -3.95
N LEU A 282 -15.02 2.62 -2.69
CA LEU A 282 -15.43 3.77 -1.91
C LEU A 282 -14.32 4.82 -1.87
N LYS A 283 -14.66 6.04 -1.47
CA LYS A 283 -13.67 7.06 -1.11
C LYS A 283 -12.85 6.59 0.09
N ASN A 284 -11.57 6.97 0.18
CA ASN A 284 -10.69 6.56 1.28
C ASN A 284 -11.28 6.88 2.66
N SER A 285 -12.00 8.00 2.81
CA SER A 285 -12.68 8.41 4.05
C SER A 285 -13.82 7.48 4.49
N GLU A 286 -14.30 6.60 3.61
CA GLU A 286 -15.40 5.67 3.90
C GLU A 286 -14.91 4.23 4.13
N VAL A 287 -13.63 3.95 3.79
CA VAL A 287 -13.07 2.58 3.82
C VAL A 287 -13.14 1.99 5.23
N LEU A 288 -12.68 2.69 6.26
CA LEU A 288 -12.72 2.16 7.63
C LEU A 288 -14.15 1.98 8.15
N LYS A 289 -15.09 2.83 7.72
CA LYS A 289 -16.51 2.71 8.11
C LYS A 289 -17.15 1.44 7.54
N ILE A 290 -16.87 1.10 6.28
CA ILE A 290 -17.40 -0.15 5.72
C ILE A 290 -16.72 -1.35 6.36
N ILE A 291 -15.41 -1.31 6.61
CA ILE A 291 -14.70 -2.39 7.30
C ILE A 291 -15.35 -2.65 8.66
N ALA A 292 -15.57 -1.62 9.45
CA ALA A 292 -16.13 -1.73 10.80
C ALA A 292 -17.56 -2.29 10.86
N ASN A 293 -18.29 -2.33 9.74
CA ASN A 293 -19.62 -2.96 9.65
C ASN A 293 -19.57 -4.48 9.40
N HIS A 294 -18.38 -5.06 9.37
CA HIS A 294 -18.15 -6.48 9.12
C HIS A 294 -17.47 -7.15 10.33
N HIS A 295 -17.37 -8.47 10.30
CA HIS A 295 -16.85 -9.27 11.41
C HIS A 295 -15.55 -9.98 11.08
N VAL A 296 -15.36 -10.35 9.79
CA VAL A 296 -14.17 -11.03 9.28
C VAL A 296 -13.63 -10.28 8.07
N GLY A 297 -12.33 -9.98 8.09
CA GLY A 297 -11.58 -9.44 6.97
C GLY A 297 -10.91 -10.54 6.16
N LEU A 298 -10.96 -10.45 4.84
CA LEU A 298 -10.36 -11.40 3.91
C LEU A 298 -9.10 -10.77 3.30
N ALA A 299 -7.93 -11.14 3.84
CA ALA A 299 -6.62 -10.70 3.37
C ALA A 299 -5.99 -11.79 2.49
N LEU A 300 -6.56 -12.01 1.30
CA LEU A 300 -6.24 -13.12 0.40
C LEU A 300 -5.15 -12.72 -0.62
N GLU A 301 -4.05 -12.14 -0.14
CA GLU A 301 -2.94 -11.76 -1.01
C GLU A 301 -2.33 -12.99 -1.68
N GLN A 302 -1.76 -12.78 -2.87
CA GLN A 302 -1.14 -13.85 -3.65
C GLN A 302 0.36 -13.59 -3.78
N ASN A 303 1.16 -14.63 -3.79
CA ASN A 303 2.62 -14.57 -3.92
C ASN A 303 3.10 -14.48 -5.38
N ASN A 304 2.33 -13.84 -6.26
CA ASN A 304 2.60 -13.73 -7.69
C ASN A 304 3.75 -12.77 -8.03
N THR A 305 4.20 -11.94 -7.09
CA THR A 305 5.42 -11.13 -7.18
C THR A 305 6.14 -11.11 -5.84
N ASP A 306 7.47 -10.88 -5.83
CA ASP A 306 8.23 -10.76 -4.58
C ASP A 306 7.64 -9.65 -3.69
N ASN A 307 7.22 -8.51 -4.28
CA ASN A 307 6.60 -7.43 -3.52
C ASN A 307 5.30 -7.87 -2.84
N HIS A 308 4.42 -8.57 -3.54
CA HIS A 308 3.15 -9.04 -2.95
C HIS A 308 3.35 -10.08 -1.85
N ASP A 309 4.36 -10.96 -2.00
CA ASP A 309 4.69 -11.94 -0.97
C ASP A 309 5.25 -11.29 0.29
N LEU A 310 6.12 -10.29 0.13
CA LEU A 310 6.87 -9.70 1.22
C LEU A 310 6.13 -8.56 1.95
N THR A 311 5.14 -7.94 1.31
CA THR A 311 4.45 -6.77 1.89
C THR A 311 3.37 -7.19 2.89
N VAL A 312 3.31 -6.49 4.04
CA VAL A 312 2.13 -6.51 4.91
C VAL A 312 1.05 -5.63 4.28
N SER A 313 -0.06 -6.25 3.87
CA SER A 313 -1.10 -5.51 3.18
C SER A 313 -1.81 -4.50 4.10
N ASN A 314 -2.09 -3.31 3.58
CA ASN A 314 -2.82 -2.26 4.31
C ASN A 314 -4.15 -2.74 4.86
N LYS A 315 -4.87 -3.58 4.08
CA LYS A 315 -6.18 -4.10 4.49
C LYS A 315 -6.11 -4.98 5.74
N LEU A 316 -5.01 -5.78 5.90
CA LEU A 316 -4.83 -6.58 7.10
C LEU A 316 -4.76 -5.68 8.35
N LEU A 317 -3.95 -4.63 8.31
CA LEU A 317 -3.82 -3.69 9.42
C LEU A 317 -5.11 -2.88 9.66
N GLN A 318 -5.85 -2.53 8.59
CA GLN A 318 -7.16 -1.89 8.70
C GLN A 318 -8.22 -2.83 9.33
N TYR A 319 -8.20 -4.12 8.99
CA TYR A 319 -9.09 -5.11 9.60
C TYR A 319 -8.82 -5.24 11.10
N LEU A 320 -7.55 -5.35 11.49
CA LEU A 320 -7.19 -5.37 12.91
C LEU A 320 -7.66 -4.11 13.64
N LEU A 321 -7.42 -2.92 13.05
CA LEU A 321 -7.84 -1.64 13.63
C LEU A 321 -9.36 -1.55 13.82
N CYS A 322 -10.14 -2.10 12.90
CA CYS A 322 -11.60 -2.14 12.99
C CYS A 322 -12.12 -3.31 13.84
N GLY A 323 -11.27 -4.12 14.45
CA GLY A 323 -11.65 -5.25 15.29
C GLY A 323 -12.30 -6.40 14.54
N LEU A 324 -11.81 -6.71 13.32
CA LEU A 324 -12.23 -7.89 12.57
C LEU A 324 -11.26 -9.04 12.84
N ALA A 325 -11.79 -10.26 12.96
CA ALA A 325 -10.98 -11.46 12.77
C ALA A 325 -10.50 -11.51 11.31
N VAL A 326 -9.29 -12.03 11.04
CA VAL A 326 -8.72 -12.00 9.69
C VAL A 326 -8.45 -13.41 9.17
N ALA A 327 -9.02 -13.74 8.02
CA ALA A 327 -8.59 -14.89 7.22
C ALA A 327 -7.54 -14.38 6.22
N ALA A 328 -6.32 -14.87 6.32
CA ALA A 328 -5.20 -14.45 5.51
C ALA A 328 -4.59 -15.62 4.73
N THR A 329 -3.97 -15.32 3.60
CA THR A 329 -3.10 -16.28 2.91
C THR A 329 -1.67 -16.24 3.47
N ASP A 330 -0.89 -17.27 3.24
CA ASP A 330 0.41 -17.53 3.85
C ASP A 330 1.59 -16.80 3.18
N THR A 331 1.35 -15.60 2.62
CA THR A 331 2.44 -14.74 2.15
C THR A 331 3.38 -14.37 3.31
N ALA A 332 4.66 -14.15 3.01
CA ALA A 332 5.67 -13.90 4.03
C ALA A 332 5.33 -12.67 4.89
N GLY A 333 4.88 -11.57 4.26
CA GLY A 333 4.47 -10.36 5.00
C GLY A 333 3.25 -10.58 5.89
N GLN A 334 2.26 -11.37 5.47
CA GLN A 334 1.09 -11.66 6.31
C GLN A 334 1.42 -12.61 7.46
N LYS A 335 2.28 -13.62 7.21
CA LYS A 335 2.72 -14.56 8.27
C LYS A 335 3.43 -13.86 9.42
N GLU A 336 4.25 -12.83 9.16
CA GLU A 336 4.95 -12.14 10.24
C GLU A 336 4.00 -11.46 11.24
N ILE A 337 2.85 -10.96 10.76
CA ILE A 337 1.80 -10.40 11.62
C ILE A 337 1.01 -11.53 12.29
N ALA A 338 0.64 -12.58 11.54
CA ALA A 338 -0.18 -13.70 12.02
C ALA A 338 0.48 -14.45 13.19
N ILE A 339 1.79 -14.68 13.14
CA ILE A 339 2.56 -15.33 14.23
C ILE A 339 2.35 -14.60 15.57
N GLN A 340 2.23 -13.29 15.54
CA GLN A 340 2.05 -12.46 16.74
C GLN A 340 0.58 -12.23 17.10
N ALA A 341 -0.32 -12.46 16.15
CA ALA A 341 -1.75 -12.20 16.32
C ALA A 341 -2.52 -13.39 16.93
N GLY A 342 -1.92 -14.59 17.00
CA GLY A 342 -2.62 -15.77 17.51
C GLY A 342 -3.95 -16.00 16.81
N ASP A 343 -5.01 -16.27 17.57
CA ASP A 343 -6.35 -16.58 17.05
C ASP A 343 -7.01 -15.41 16.25
N ALA A 344 -6.48 -14.19 16.35
CA ALA A 344 -7.01 -13.03 15.61
C ALA A 344 -6.82 -13.16 14.10
N ILE A 345 -5.76 -13.84 13.66
CA ILE A 345 -5.47 -14.09 12.24
C ILE A 345 -5.29 -15.59 12.03
N GLN A 346 -6.14 -16.18 11.20
CA GLN A 346 -5.98 -17.56 10.76
C GLN A 346 -5.47 -17.58 9.32
N VAL A 347 -4.51 -18.46 9.04
CA VAL A 347 -3.77 -18.48 7.77
C VAL A 347 -4.03 -19.79 7.03
N CYS A 348 -4.23 -19.69 5.71
CA CYS A 348 -4.26 -20.83 4.78
C CYS A 348 -3.26 -20.62 3.64
N GLY A 349 -2.95 -21.66 2.88
CA GLY A 349 -2.12 -21.54 1.69
C GLY A 349 -2.78 -20.68 0.61
N THR A 350 -1.96 -20.02 -0.23
CA THR A 350 -2.44 -19.21 -1.38
C THR A 350 -3.24 -20.04 -2.40
N GLU A 351 -3.07 -21.36 -2.42
CA GLU A 351 -3.76 -22.32 -3.28
C GLU A 351 -4.54 -23.38 -2.48
N ASP A 352 -4.99 -23.03 -1.25
CA ASP A 352 -5.70 -23.96 -0.35
C ASP A 352 -7.16 -23.50 -0.09
N PRO A 353 -8.09 -23.76 -1.01
CA PRO A 353 -9.50 -23.40 -0.83
C PRO A 353 -10.18 -24.16 0.31
N ALA A 354 -9.76 -25.39 0.60
CA ALA A 354 -10.32 -26.17 1.71
C ALA A 354 -9.88 -25.60 3.07
N GLY A 355 -8.61 -25.19 3.20
CA GLY A 355 -8.12 -24.48 4.38
C GLY A 355 -8.84 -23.15 4.61
N LEU A 356 -9.05 -22.36 3.57
CA LEU A 356 -9.84 -21.13 3.67
C LEU A 356 -11.28 -21.43 4.10
N ALA A 357 -11.94 -22.39 3.47
CA ALA A 357 -13.30 -22.80 3.82
C ALA A 357 -13.41 -23.21 5.30
N LYS A 358 -12.44 -23.99 5.81
CA LYS A 358 -12.39 -24.41 7.22
C LYS A 358 -12.33 -23.20 8.16
N ILE A 359 -11.51 -22.18 7.85
CA ILE A 359 -11.42 -20.96 8.63
C ILE A 359 -12.76 -20.23 8.65
N LEU A 360 -13.32 -19.94 7.48
CA LEU A 360 -14.56 -19.17 7.35
C LEU A 360 -15.75 -19.85 8.01
N TYR A 361 -15.90 -21.16 7.77
CA TYR A 361 -16.96 -21.96 8.37
C TYR A 361 -16.76 -22.13 9.88
N GLY A 362 -15.53 -22.29 10.35
CA GLY A 362 -15.20 -22.39 11.76
C GLY A 362 -15.69 -21.20 12.58
N TRP A 363 -15.48 -19.99 12.09
CA TRP A 363 -16.01 -18.77 12.73
C TRP A 363 -17.53 -18.62 12.57
N ALA A 364 -18.11 -19.05 11.47
CA ALA A 364 -19.56 -19.02 11.29
C ALA A 364 -20.29 -20.01 12.21
N ALA A 365 -19.66 -21.15 12.49
CA ALA A 365 -20.21 -22.20 13.36
C ALA A 365 -19.94 -21.95 14.86
N ASN A 366 -18.94 -21.12 15.20
CA ASN A 366 -18.57 -20.84 16.59
C ASN A 366 -18.46 -19.33 16.86
N PRO A 367 -19.60 -18.67 17.20
CA PRO A 367 -19.61 -17.23 17.50
C PRO A 367 -18.66 -16.80 18.62
N ALA A 368 -18.49 -17.63 19.67
CA ALA A 368 -17.61 -17.31 20.78
C ALA A 368 -16.13 -17.24 20.34
N SER A 369 -15.70 -18.17 19.45
CA SER A 369 -14.36 -18.13 18.85
C SER A 369 -14.18 -16.88 17.98
N LEU A 370 -15.18 -16.52 17.19
CA LEU A 370 -15.14 -15.30 16.39
C LEU A 370 -15.02 -14.05 17.27
N GLN A 371 -15.80 -13.96 18.34
CA GLN A 371 -15.77 -12.83 19.26
C GLN A 371 -14.39 -12.69 19.92
N LYS A 372 -13.80 -13.81 20.39
CA LYS A 372 -12.44 -13.84 20.95
C LYS A 372 -11.40 -13.33 19.93
N ALA A 373 -11.49 -13.82 18.68
CA ALA A 373 -10.58 -13.40 17.60
C ALA A 373 -10.69 -11.90 17.30
N ARG A 374 -11.90 -11.37 17.24
CA ARG A 374 -12.18 -9.93 17.02
C ARG A 374 -11.64 -9.05 18.14
N ALA A 375 -11.86 -9.45 19.40
CA ALA A 375 -11.34 -8.73 20.57
C ALA A 375 -9.81 -8.71 20.56
N LEU A 376 -9.17 -9.84 20.23
CA LEU A 376 -7.71 -9.94 20.12
C LEU A 376 -7.17 -9.11 18.98
N ALA A 377 -7.83 -9.09 17.81
CA ALA A 377 -7.48 -8.24 16.67
C ALA A 377 -7.46 -6.76 17.05
N ARG A 378 -8.54 -6.29 17.70
CA ARG A 378 -8.63 -4.89 18.17
C ARG A 378 -7.52 -4.56 19.17
N LYS A 379 -7.31 -5.42 20.17
CA LYS A 379 -6.24 -5.26 21.16
C LYS A 379 -4.87 -5.14 20.49
N LEU A 380 -4.56 -6.03 19.56
CA LEU A 380 -3.29 -6.04 18.84
C LEU A 380 -3.06 -4.74 18.06
N ALA A 381 -4.09 -4.23 17.39
CA ALA A 381 -4.01 -2.95 16.68
C ALA A 381 -3.71 -1.80 17.65
N LEU A 382 -4.42 -1.71 18.78
CA LEU A 382 -4.28 -0.62 19.75
C LEU A 382 -2.92 -0.65 20.45
N GLU A 383 -2.39 -1.83 20.77
CA GLU A 383 -1.17 -2.00 21.58
C GLU A 383 0.10 -2.11 20.73
N LYS A 384 0.00 -2.44 19.44
CA LYS A 384 1.18 -2.74 18.63
C LYS A 384 1.15 -2.15 17.22
N TYR A 385 0.04 -2.28 16.49
CA TYR A 385 -0.03 -1.93 15.06
C TYR A 385 -0.88 -0.70 14.82
N CYS A 386 -0.60 0.42 15.52
CA CYS A 386 -1.17 1.74 15.27
C CYS A 386 -0.10 2.74 14.86
N TRP A 387 -0.51 3.79 14.18
CA TRP A 387 0.42 4.81 13.67
C TRP A 387 1.18 5.53 14.79
N GLU A 388 0.56 5.76 15.94
CA GLU A 388 1.17 6.42 17.09
C GLU A 388 2.39 5.66 17.65
N ILE A 389 2.43 4.34 17.45
CA ILE A 389 3.57 3.49 17.81
C ILE A 389 4.60 3.48 16.68
N GLU A 390 4.14 3.27 15.46
CA GLU A 390 4.99 3.16 14.27
C GLU A 390 5.71 4.48 13.97
N ALA A 391 5.03 5.61 14.09
CA ALA A 391 5.63 6.92 13.85
C ALA A 391 6.86 7.19 14.74
N LYS A 392 6.88 6.69 15.98
CA LYS A 392 8.02 6.86 16.91
C LYS A 392 9.31 6.20 16.41
N LYS A 393 9.21 5.22 15.50
CA LYS A 393 10.35 4.55 14.89
C LYS A 393 10.98 5.35 13.74
N MET A 394 10.34 6.45 13.30
CA MET A 394 10.83 7.23 12.16
C MET A 394 12.18 7.89 12.47
N PRO A 395 13.26 7.57 11.73
CA PRO A 395 14.59 8.13 12.01
C PRO A 395 14.63 9.65 11.83
N ALA A 396 13.76 10.21 11.00
CA ALA A 396 13.65 11.65 10.82
C ALA A 396 13.16 12.42 12.06
N LEU A 397 12.47 11.74 13.00
CA LEU A 397 12.01 12.29 14.28
C LEU A 397 13.10 12.23 15.35
N SER A 398 14.12 11.40 15.19
CA SER A 398 15.24 11.33 16.11
C SER A 398 16.11 12.59 16.01
N PRO A 399 16.62 13.15 17.12
CA PRO A 399 17.60 14.22 17.06
C PRO A 399 18.82 13.75 16.24
N PRO A 400 19.46 14.65 15.48
CA PRO A 400 20.66 14.29 14.73
C PRO A 400 21.66 13.68 15.72
N LYS A 401 22.14 12.45 15.41
CA LYS A 401 23.24 11.85 16.18
C LYS A 401 24.38 12.85 16.14
N SER A 402 24.80 13.33 17.33
CA SER A 402 26.00 14.13 17.47
C SER A 402 27.17 13.34 16.88
N SER A 403 27.71 13.85 15.78
CA SER A 403 28.91 13.34 15.11
C SER A 403 30.13 13.46 16.02
#